data_1697ce18130f417193af50362e063803
#
_entry.id   1697ce18130f417193af50362e063803
#
_cell.length_a   1.000
_cell.length_b   1.000
_cell.length_c   1.000
_cell.angle_alpha   90.00
_cell.angle_beta   90.00
_cell.angle_gamma   90.00
#
_symmetry.space_group_name_H-M   'P 1'
#
loop_
_entity.id
_entity.type
_entity.pdbx_description
1 polymer ?
#
loop_
_entity_poly.entity_id
_entity_poly.type
_entity_poly.pdbx_seq_one_letter_code
_entity_poly.pdbx_strand_id
1 'polypeptide(L)'
;MMPTTDPTTVWPNYREADFVIRDYAFASGETLGELRLHYRTMGVARRDAAGKIVNGVLLLQGNTGTGANWLRPSLADELFHAGQPLDPRNYFIIMPDALGRGGSSKPSDGLKGAFPHYRYRDMVESGYRLITEGLGVAHLRLVIGSSMGGMHAWMWAEMYPI
;
A
#
# COMPACT_ATOMS: atom_id res chain seq x y z
N MET A 1 5.42 -10.51 -25.82
CA MET A 1 4.59 -10.44 -24.58
C MET A 1 5.09 -11.54 -23.68
N MET A 2 5.82 -11.20 -22.61
CA MET A 2 6.24 -12.22 -21.63
C MET A 2 4.99 -12.74 -20.90
N PRO A 3 4.88 -14.05 -20.64
CA PRO A 3 3.77 -14.56 -19.86
C PRO A 3 3.82 -13.90 -18.47
N THR A 4 2.76 -13.22 -18.11
CA THR A 4 2.57 -12.73 -16.72
C THR A 4 2.37 -13.97 -15.86
N THR A 5 3.41 -14.37 -15.15
CA THR A 5 3.31 -15.45 -14.17
C THR A 5 2.30 -15.01 -13.09
N ASP A 6 1.34 -15.86 -12.79
CA ASP A 6 0.36 -15.59 -11.75
C ASP A 6 1.08 -15.37 -10.41
N PRO A 7 0.99 -14.19 -9.80
CA PRO A 7 1.70 -13.89 -8.56
C PRO A 7 1.30 -14.81 -7.39
N THR A 8 0.11 -15.41 -7.42
CA THR A 8 -0.34 -16.35 -6.39
C THR A 8 0.47 -17.65 -6.39
N THR A 9 1.08 -18.00 -7.52
CA THR A 9 1.92 -19.19 -7.65
C THR A 9 3.41 -18.92 -7.35
N VAL A 10 3.82 -17.65 -7.38
CA VAL A 10 5.23 -17.24 -7.21
C VAL A 10 5.50 -16.79 -5.77
N TRP A 11 4.59 -15.98 -5.20
CA TRP A 11 4.82 -15.32 -3.93
C TRP A 11 4.05 -15.95 -2.78
N PRO A 12 4.70 -16.25 -1.64
CA PRO A 12 4.05 -16.92 -0.53
C PRO A 12 2.94 -16.03 0.06
N ASN A 13 1.75 -16.62 0.24
CA ASN A 13 0.58 -15.96 0.81
C ASN A 13 0.15 -14.67 0.08
N TYR A 14 0.38 -14.59 -1.24
CA TYR A 14 -0.06 -13.45 -2.03
C TYR A 14 -1.59 -13.29 -1.99
N ARG A 15 -2.04 -12.06 -1.75
CA ARG A 15 -3.46 -11.69 -1.74
C ARG A 15 -3.65 -10.29 -2.28
N GLU A 16 -4.79 -10.08 -2.94
CA GLU A 16 -5.31 -8.75 -3.27
C GLU A 16 -6.64 -8.53 -2.56
N ALA A 17 -6.88 -7.32 -2.08
CA ALA A 17 -8.12 -6.95 -1.41
C ALA A 17 -8.34 -5.44 -1.45
N ASP A 18 -9.53 -5.05 -1.02
CA ASP A 18 -9.91 -3.66 -0.86
C ASP A 18 -10.18 -3.34 0.62
N PHE A 19 -9.77 -2.15 1.05
CA PHE A 19 -10.14 -1.57 2.33
C PHE A 19 -11.00 -0.33 2.07
N VAL A 20 -12.18 -0.27 2.67
CA VAL A 20 -13.13 0.83 2.48
C VAL A 20 -13.19 1.66 3.76
N ILE A 21 -12.92 2.96 3.61
CA ILE A 21 -13.10 3.96 4.65
C ILE A 21 -14.42 4.68 4.37
N ARG A 22 -15.36 4.61 5.31
CA ARG A 22 -16.64 5.31 5.19
C ARG A 22 -16.51 6.75 5.64
N ASP A 23 -17.26 7.63 4.96
CA ASP A 23 -17.36 9.06 5.26
C ASP A 23 -15.99 9.73 5.44
N TYR A 24 -15.08 9.45 4.49
CA TYR A 24 -13.72 10.00 4.55
C TYR A 24 -13.74 11.51 4.34
N ALA A 25 -13.20 12.24 5.31
CA ALA A 25 -13.03 13.69 5.24
C ALA A 25 -11.62 14.04 4.74
N PHE A 26 -11.55 14.74 3.62
CA PHE A 26 -10.30 15.22 3.03
C PHE A 26 -9.81 16.49 3.73
N ALA A 27 -8.51 16.76 3.62
CA ALA A 27 -7.91 18.01 4.13
C ALA A 27 -8.51 19.27 3.48
N SER A 28 -9.16 19.15 2.33
CA SER A 28 -9.93 20.23 1.69
C SER A 28 -11.23 20.59 2.41
N GLY A 29 -11.70 19.74 3.33
CA GLY A 29 -13.01 19.85 3.97
C GLY A 29 -14.14 19.13 3.21
N GLU A 30 -13.85 18.61 2.01
CA GLU A 30 -14.79 17.79 1.24
C GLU A 30 -14.84 16.37 1.81
N THR A 31 -15.91 15.65 1.52
CA THR A 31 -16.10 14.27 2.00
C THR A 31 -16.41 13.32 0.85
N LEU A 32 -16.05 12.04 1.04
CA LEU A 32 -16.44 10.95 0.15
C LEU A 32 -17.08 9.84 1.00
N GLY A 33 -18.29 9.44 0.67
CA GLY A 33 -19.04 8.44 1.43
C GLY A 33 -18.33 7.09 1.54
N GLU A 34 -17.65 6.67 0.49
CA GLU A 34 -16.81 5.48 0.49
C GLU A 34 -15.49 5.73 -0.25
N LEU A 35 -14.39 5.70 0.49
CA LEU A 35 -13.04 5.72 -0.07
C LEU A 35 -12.48 4.30 -0.05
N ARG A 36 -12.29 3.72 -1.22
CA ARG A 36 -11.69 2.39 -1.39
C ARG A 36 -10.20 2.51 -1.64
N LEU A 37 -9.42 1.73 -0.91
CA LEU A 37 -7.99 1.52 -1.16
C LEU A 37 -7.77 0.07 -1.56
N HIS A 38 -7.32 -0.14 -2.78
CA HIS A 38 -6.89 -1.44 -3.26
C HIS A 38 -5.45 -1.73 -2.82
N TYR A 39 -5.17 -2.95 -2.42
CA TYR A 39 -3.84 -3.32 -1.97
C TYR A 39 -3.50 -4.78 -2.23
N ARG A 40 -2.23 -5.08 -2.22
CA ARG A 40 -1.66 -6.41 -2.30
C ARG A 40 -0.82 -6.69 -1.08
N THR A 41 -0.85 -7.93 -0.62
CA THR A 41 0.04 -8.40 0.45
C THR A 41 0.68 -9.72 0.06
N MET A 42 1.86 -9.98 0.59
CA MET A 42 2.50 -11.29 0.50
C MET A 42 3.39 -11.53 1.73
N GLY A 43 3.72 -12.79 1.95
CA GLY A 43 4.65 -13.18 3.01
C GLY A 43 3.98 -13.53 4.34
N VAL A 44 4.80 -13.60 5.37
CA VAL A 44 4.40 -14.12 6.69
C VAL A 44 4.24 -12.98 7.69
N ALA A 45 3.00 -12.75 8.12
CA ALA A 45 2.71 -11.81 9.20
C ALA A 45 3.13 -12.39 10.56
N ARG A 46 4.03 -11.70 11.26
CA ARG A 46 4.39 -12.00 12.66
C ARG A 46 3.61 -11.07 13.58
N ARG A 47 3.00 -11.66 14.61
CA ARG A 47 2.14 -10.92 15.53
C ARG A 47 2.72 -10.90 16.93
N ASP A 48 2.48 -9.79 17.63
CA ASP A 48 2.78 -9.65 19.05
C ASP A 48 1.70 -10.32 19.93
N ALA A 49 1.84 -10.20 21.24
CA ALA A 49 0.88 -10.74 22.21
C ALA A 49 -0.52 -10.14 22.11
N ALA A 50 -0.65 -8.93 21.56
CA ALA A 50 -1.94 -8.27 21.29
C ALA A 50 -2.53 -8.64 19.92
N GLY A 51 -1.88 -9.54 19.17
CA GLY A 51 -2.31 -9.98 17.84
C GLY A 51 -2.00 -8.99 16.72
N LYS A 52 -1.22 -7.94 16.98
CA LYS A 52 -0.83 -6.93 16.00
C LYS A 52 0.37 -7.37 15.17
N ILE A 53 0.36 -7.05 13.87
CA ILE A 53 1.49 -7.34 12.97
C ILE A 53 2.65 -6.38 13.28
N VAL A 54 3.87 -6.95 13.45
CA VAL A 54 5.06 -6.19 13.86
C VAL A 54 6.23 -6.29 12.86
N ASN A 55 6.06 -6.97 11.75
CA ASN A 55 7.09 -7.13 10.70
C ASN A 55 6.62 -6.63 9.34
N GLY A 56 5.74 -5.64 9.31
CA GLY A 56 5.23 -5.04 8.09
C GLY A 56 6.30 -4.28 7.32
N VAL A 57 6.29 -4.40 6.00
CA VAL A 57 7.08 -3.59 5.06
C VAL A 57 6.12 -2.94 4.08
N LEU A 58 6.14 -1.62 4.01
CA LEU A 58 5.26 -0.84 3.16
C LEU A 58 6.02 -0.36 1.91
N LEU A 59 5.54 -0.76 0.74
CA LEU A 59 6.11 -0.40 -0.55
C LEU A 59 5.18 0.54 -1.30
N LEU A 60 5.61 1.79 -1.50
CA LEU A 60 4.82 2.87 -2.07
C LEU A 60 5.19 3.11 -3.53
N GLN A 61 4.17 3.14 -4.38
CA GLN A 61 4.32 3.30 -5.83
C GLN A 61 4.65 4.73 -6.26
N GLY A 62 5.21 4.84 -7.46
CA GLY A 62 5.32 6.11 -8.17
C GLY A 62 3.99 6.59 -8.75
N ASN A 63 3.97 7.84 -9.27
CA ASN A 63 2.74 8.48 -9.76
C ASN A 63 2.03 7.73 -10.90
N THR A 64 2.77 7.07 -11.78
CA THR A 64 2.22 6.43 -13.00
C THR A 64 1.96 4.94 -12.84
N GLY A 65 2.06 4.40 -11.63
CA GLY A 65 1.99 2.96 -11.41
C GLY A 65 0.87 2.52 -10.47
N THR A 66 0.99 1.27 -10.09
CA THR A 66 0.21 0.62 -9.03
C THR A 66 1.15 -0.10 -8.09
N GLY A 67 0.65 -0.61 -6.97
CA GLY A 67 1.43 -1.45 -6.06
C GLY A 67 2.06 -2.66 -6.76
N ALA A 68 1.43 -3.18 -7.83
CA ALA A 68 1.96 -4.27 -8.62
C ALA A 68 3.30 -3.94 -9.33
N ASN A 69 3.67 -2.68 -9.44
CA ASN A 69 4.97 -2.31 -10.05
C ASN A 69 6.17 -2.88 -9.29
N TRP A 70 6.02 -3.14 -8.00
CA TRP A 70 7.04 -3.78 -7.16
C TRP A 70 7.28 -5.24 -7.51
N LEU A 71 6.31 -5.89 -8.18
CA LEU A 71 6.40 -7.28 -8.63
C LEU A 71 7.04 -7.46 -10.02
N ARG A 72 7.52 -6.37 -10.63
CA ARG A 72 8.26 -6.46 -11.88
C ARG A 72 9.57 -7.21 -11.65
N PRO A 73 10.01 -8.09 -12.56
CA PRO A 73 11.23 -8.87 -12.40
C PRO A 73 12.45 -8.02 -12.03
N SER A 74 12.61 -6.82 -12.62
CA SER A 74 13.72 -5.91 -12.33
C SER A 74 13.81 -5.43 -10.87
N LEU A 75 12.75 -5.60 -10.08
CA LEU A 75 12.72 -5.29 -8.64
C LEU A 75 12.50 -6.56 -7.82
N ALA A 76 11.53 -7.36 -8.20
CA ALA A 76 11.14 -8.54 -7.45
C ALA A 76 12.25 -9.58 -7.36
N ASP A 77 13.01 -9.77 -8.45
CA ASP A 77 14.11 -10.74 -8.50
C ASP A 77 15.29 -10.35 -7.60
N GLU A 78 15.40 -9.08 -7.23
CA GLU A 78 16.45 -8.57 -6.35
C GLU A 78 16.00 -8.39 -4.89
N LEU A 79 14.68 -8.35 -4.64
CA LEU A 79 14.15 -8.02 -3.32
C LEU A 79 13.50 -9.19 -2.59
N PHE A 80 12.80 -10.09 -3.31
CA PHE A 80 11.80 -10.95 -2.69
C PHE A 80 12.12 -12.45 -2.72
N HIS A 81 13.19 -12.87 -3.37
CA HIS A 81 13.58 -14.28 -3.32
C HIS A 81 14.22 -14.67 -1.98
N ALA A 82 14.36 -15.96 -1.77
CA ALA A 82 14.94 -16.52 -0.58
C ALA A 82 16.32 -15.93 -0.25
N GLY A 83 16.44 -15.34 0.93
CA GLY A 83 17.69 -14.74 1.42
C GLY A 83 17.94 -13.31 0.95
N GLN A 84 17.04 -12.74 0.16
CA GLN A 84 17.14 -11.34 -0.26
C GLN A 84 16.60 -10.36 0.80
N PRO A 85 16.86 -9.04 0.65
CA PRO A 85 16.60 -8.06 1.71
C PRO A 85 15.16 -8.01 2.21
N LEU A 86 14.18 -8.26 1.34
CA LEU A 86 12.75 -8.23 1.67
C LEU A 86 12.09 -9.59 1.46
N ASP A 87 12.81 -10.65 1.79
CA ASP A 87 12.31 -12.03 1.70
C ASP A 87 10.96 -12.19 2.42
N PRO A 88 9.87 -12.55 1.70
CA PRO A 88 8.53 -12.64 2.27
C PRO A 88 8.36 -13.77 3.31
N ARG A 89 9.35 -14.64 3.48
CA ARG A 89 9.37 -15.59 4.60
C ARG A 89 9.64 -14.90 5.94
N ASN A 90 10.26 -13.72 5.92
CA ASN A 90 10.62 -12.94 7.10
C ASN A 90 9.74 -11.69 7.29
N TYR A 91 9.15 -11.17 6.22
CA TYR A 91 8.39 -9.94 6.23
C TYR A 91 6.98 -10.11 5.69
N PHE A 92 6.08 -9.29 6.21
CA PHE A 92 4.76 -9.09 5.65
C PHE A 92 4.81 -7.86 4.75
N ILE A 93 4.85 -8.11 3.44
CA ILE A 93 5.00 -7.08 2.41
C ILE A 93 3.63 -6.53 2.03
N ILE A 94 3.49 -5.21 1.99
CA ILE A 94 2.24 -4.50 1.70
C ILE A 94 2.48 -3.52 0.57
N MET A 95 1.70 -3.66 -0.50
CA MET A 95 1.81 -2.87 -1.74
C MET A 95 0.45 -2.26 -2.09
N PRO A 96 0.08 -1.11 -1.50
CA PRO A 96 -1.17 -0.46 -1.83
C PRO A 96 -1.11 0.24 -3.18
N ASP A 97 -2.27 0.39 -3.82
CA ASP A 97 -2.48 1.40 -4.83
C ASP A 97 -2.82 2.71 -4.13
N ALA A 98 -2.10 3.78 -4.45
CA ALA A 98 -2.35 5.07 -3.83
C ALA A 98 -3.75 5.61 -4.18
N LEU A 99 -4.37 6.35 -3.29
CA LEU A 99 -5.57 7.14 -3.59
C LEU A 99 -5.38 7.92 -4.90
N GLY A 100 -6.35 7.86 -5.77
CA GLY A 100 -6.30 8.45 -7.10
C GLY A 100 -5.63 7.57 -8.18
N ARG A 101 -5.25 6.33 -7.87
CA ARG A 101 -4.52 5.42 -8.77
C ARG A 101 -5.05 3.98 -8.72
N GLY A 102 -4.74 3.25 -9.76
CA GLY A 102 -4.96 1.79 -9.86
C GLY A 102 -6.39 1.36 -9.52
N GLY A 103 -6.52 0.41 -8.61
CA GLY A 103 -7.79 -0.08 -8.08
C GLY A 103 -8.38 0.77 -6.94
N SER A 104 -7.64 1.76 -6.42
CA SER A 104 -8.14 2.67 -5.39
C SER A 104 -9.09 3.72 -5.97
N SER A 105 -9.93 4.32 -5.12
CA SER A 105 -10.86 5.39 -5.53
C SER A 105 -10.13 6.51 -6.26
N LYS A 106 -10.70 6.96 -7.37
CA LYS A 106 -10.10 7.97 -8.25
C LYS A 106 -11.17 8.72 -9.06
N PRO A 107 -10.87 9.94 -9.55
CA PRO A 107 -11.82 10.73 -10.34
C PRO A 107 -12.44 9.97 -11.51
N SER A 108 -11.67 9.15 -12.20
CA SER A 108 -12.13 8.39 -13.38
C SER A 108 -13.15 7.28 -13.07
N ASP A 109 -13.39 6.95 -11.79
CA ASP A 109 -14.40 5.97 -11.38
C ASP A 109 -15.84 6.48 -11.51
N GLY A 110 -16.05 7.72 -11.99
CA GLY A 110 -17.37 8.27 -12.29
C GLY A 110 -17.56 9.72 -11.86
N LEU A 111 -16.99 10.14 -10.74
CA LEU A 111 -17.16 11.50 -10.21
C LEU A 111 -16.41 12.57 -11.02
N LYS A 112 -15.36 12.19 -11.73
CA LYS A 112 -14.56 13.11 -12.57
C LYS A 112 -14.18 14.39 -11.82
N GLY A 113 -14.60 15.56 -12.30
CA GLY A 113 -14.35 16.86 -11.66
C GLY A 113 -15.08 17.09 -10.34
N ALA A 114 -16.06 16.24 -10.00
CA ALA A 114 -16.74 16.27 -8.70
C ALA A 114 -16.07 15.36 -7.65
N PHE A 115 -14.97 14.69 -7.99
CA PHE A 115 -14.17 13.95 -7.02
C PHE A 115 -13.51 14.93 -6.06
N PRO A 116 -13.52 14.70 -4.71
CA PRO A 116 -12.94 15.61 -3.75
C PRO A 116 -11.48 15.95 -4.06
N HIS A 117 -11.10 17.19 -3.78
CA HIS A 117 -9.71 17.62 -3.94
C HIS A 117 -8.84 16.94 -2.88
N TYR A 118 -7.87 16.16 -3.33
CA TYR A 118 -6.95 15.43 -2.46
C TYR A 118 -5.49 15.83 -2.71
N ARG A 119 -4.70 15.73 -1.67
CA ARG A 119 -3.27 16.03 -1.65
C ARG A 119 -2.50 14.85 -1.10
N TYR A 120 -1.18 14.95 -1.07
CA TYR A 120 -0.31 13.90 -0.52
C TYR A 120 -0.65 13.55 0.92
N ARG A 121 -1.06 14.53 1.73
CA ARG A 121 -1.51 14.28 3.09
C ARG A 121 -2.68 13.29 3.14
N ASP A 122 -3.68 13.47 2.29
CA ASP A 122 -4.83 12.56 2.22
C ASP A 122 -4.41 11.16 1.75
N MET A 123 -3.45 11.10 0.80
CA MET A 123 -2.92 9.83 0.30
C MET A 123 -2.17 9.06 1.39
N VAL A 124 -1.36 9.74 2.19
CA VAL A 124 -0.60 9.14 3.31
C VAL A 124 -1.54 8.77 4.46
N GLU A 125 -2.47 9.64 4.84
CA GLU A 125 -3.42 9.41 5.93
C GLU A 125 -4.36 8.24 5.64
N SER A 126 -4.92 8.18 4.44
CA SER A 126 -5.75 7.03 4.04
C SER A 126 -4.95 5.73 4.02
N GLY A 127 -3.70 5.78 3.56
CA GLY A 127 -2.77 4.66 3.63
C GLY A 127 -2.48 4.23 5.07
N TYR A 128 -2.29 5.16 5.98
CA TYR A 128 -2.09 4.88 7.40
C TYR A 128 -3.30 4.13 8.00
N ARG A 129 -4.50 4.54 7.67
CA ARG A 129 -5.72 3.85 8.10
C ARG A 129 -5.82 2.43 7.54
N LEU A 130 -5.45 2.23 6.27
CA LEU A 130 -5.34 0.87 5.71
C LEU A 130 -4.38 0.01 6.54
N ILE A 131 -3.20 0.53 6.85
CA ILE A 131 -2.15 -0.22 7.58
C ILE A 131 -2.63 -0.56 9.01
N THR A 132 -3.17 0.41 9.72
CA THR A 132 -3.51 0.25 11.14
C THR A 132 -4.88 -0.37 11.38
N GLU A 133 -5.91 0.14 10.69
CA GLU A 133 -7.31 -0.31 10.88
C GLU A 133 -7.62 -1.53 9.99
N GLY A 134 -7.20 -1.50 8.73
CA GLY A 134 -7.49 -2.56 7.77
C GLY A 134 -6.66 -3.82 7.99
N LEU A 135 -5.35 -3.67 8.20
CA LEU A 135 -4.41 -4.79 8.31
C LEU A 135 -3.98 -5.11 9.74
N GLY A 136 -4.21 -4.21 10.69
CA GLY A 136 -3.80 -4.41 12.09
C GLY A 136 -2.28 -4.40 12.29
N VAL A 137 -1.56 -3.65 11.47
CA VAL A 137 -0.11 -3.47 11.61
C VAL A 137 0.18 -2.41 12.65
N ALA A 138 0.90 -2.79 13.71
CA ALA A 138 1.31 -1.88 14.77
C ALA A 138 2.69 -1.26 14.52
N HIS A 139 3.54 -1.95 13.76
CA HIS A 139 4.89 -1.50 13.51
C HIS A 139 5.33 -1.85 12.08
N LEU A 140 5.79 -0.84 11.35
CA LEU A 140 6.43 -1.01 10.05
C LEU A 140 7.95 -1.06 10.23
N ARG A 141 8.56 -2.15 9.79
CA ARG A 141 10.04 -2.29 9.78
C ARG A 141 10.70 -1.42 8.73
N LEU A 142 9.97 -1.12 7.66
CA LEU A 142 10.44 -0.32 6.55
C LEU A 142 9.27 0.32 5.83
N VAL A 143 9.44 1.56 5.44
CA VAL A 143 8.63 2.24 4.43
C VAL A 143 9.58 2.68 3.32
N ILE A 144 9.34 2.19 2.11
CA ILE A 144 10.14 2.54 0.94
C ILE A 144 9.22 2.93 -0.21
N GLY A 145 9.64 3.89 -1.02
CA GLY A 145 8.86 4.35 -2.15
C GLY A 145 9.69 4.80 -3.33
N SER A 146 9.09 4.73 -4.50
CA SER A 146 9.66 5.22 -5.75
C SER A 146 8.99 6.54 -6.16
N SER A 147 9.75 7.55 -6.56
CA SER A 147 9.24 8.84 -7.05
C SER A 147 8.23 9.46 -6.05
N MET A 148 6.97 9.66 -6.44
CA MET A 148 5.88 10.12 -5.55
C MET A 148 5.83 9.28 -4.25
N GLY A 149 5.99 7.96 -4.36
CA GLY A 149 6.04 7.08 -3.18
C GLY A 149 7.22 7.36 -2.26
N GLY A 150 8.35 7.85 -2.78
CA GLY A 150 9.48 8.31 -1.97
C GLY A 150 9.14 9.56 -1.16
N MET A 151 8.40 10.51 -1.75
CA MET A 151 7.88 11.68 -1.03
C MET A 151 6.87 11.26 0.05
N HIS A 152 6.01 10.29 -0.25
CA HIS A 152 5.09 9.72 0.74
C HIS A 152 5.84 9.01 1.87
N ALA A 153 6.91 8.26 1.57
CA ALA A 153 7.71 7.60 2.60
C ALA A 153 8.34 8.60 3.57
N TRP A 154 8.80 9.75 3.06
CA TRP A 154 9.26 10.86 3.89
C TRP A 154 8.14 11.40 4.79
N MET A 155 6.96 11.66 4.21
CA MET A 155 5.78 12.12 4.96
C MET A 155 5.32 11.12 6.01
N TRP A 156 5.45 9.82 5.76
CA TRP A 156 5.16 8.78 6.76
C TRP A 156 6.01 8.95 8.02
N ALA A 157 7.31 9.17 7.85
CA ALA A 157 8.22 9.38 8.98
C ALA A 157 7.91 10.67 9.75
N GLU A 158 7.44 11.71 9.06
CA GLU A 158 7.08 12.99 9.67
C GLU A 158 5.71 12.95 10.38
N MET A 159 4.70 12.34 9.74
CA MET A 159 3.32 12.31 10.25
C MET A 159 3.09 11.22 11.31
N TYR A 160 3.81 10.11 11.20
CA TYR A 160 3.64 8.93 12.04
C TYR A 160 5.00 8.41 12.53
N PRO A 161 5.72 9.19 13.33
CA PRO A 161 7.01 8.76 13.88
C PRO A 161 6.82 7.54 14.78
N ILE A 162 7.82 6.65 14.77
CA ILE A 162 7.85 5.42 15.55
C ILE A 162 8.19 5.76 17.00
#